data_9b5b34ab72a88563c47a7fa21998cb39
#
_entry.id   9b5b34ab72a88563c47a7fa21998cb39
#
_cell.length_a   1.000
_cell.length_b   1.000
_cell.length_c   1.000
_cell.angle_alpha   90.00
_cell.angle_beta   90.00
_cell.angle_gamma   90.00
#
_symmetry.space_group_name_H-M   'P 1'
#
loop_
_entity.id
_entity.type
_entity.pdbx_description
1 polymer ?
#
loop_
_entity_poly.entity_id
_entity_poly.type
_entity_poly.pdbx_seq_one_letter_code
_entity_poly.pdbx_strand_id
1 'polypeptide(L)'
;YQALNEQSGSVALPGVVALTGVKKDGNDTQIGHRVNHLLLELSVKTKNGYLKDIAENYNFDVAGEMKVADVIEDEETIQLKQYLDQQILNCDKTQEQRLRELKKSRKKIRTLKKQIKELKADEPRVFDPMNLLKKSNLSVEEIRLMLKGSALEEEAPAFYKCEKKYGVNAVVVMGIAIHESAWGTSRRAREDHNLTGYGVTSDSAKGINAPTKEENLLMTAKLLKEKYLVKGGAYYHGPTVKGVNQCYCVGNTWAGYVTNRCYEIMKRL
;
A
#
# COMPACT_ATOMS: atom_id res chain seq x y z
N TYR A 1 18.00 -31.52 -8.15
CA TYR A 1 17.50 -30.85 -9.35
C TYR A 1 16.00 -30.53 -9.20
N GLN A 2 15.18 -31.49 -8.80
CA GLN A 2 13.75 -31.31 -8.58
C GLN A 2 13.47 -30.27 -7.48
N ALA A 3 14.16 -30.36 -6.36
CA ALA A 3 14.06 -29.41 -5.26
C ALA A 3 14.51 -27.98 -5.64
N LEU A 4 15.52 -27.84 -6.51
CA LEU A 4 15.94 -26.53 -7.05
C LEU A 4 14.92 -25.94 -8.00
N ASN A 5 14.19 -26.76 -8.74
CA ASN A 5 13.18 -26.30 -9.70
C ASN A 5 11.85 -25.89 -9.03
N GLU A 6 11.47 -26.55 -7.94
CA GLU A 6 10.21 -26.26 -7.21
C GLU A 6 10.26 -24.96 -6.44
N GLN A 7 11.46 -24.51 -6.02
CA GLN A 7 11.59 -23.29 -5.22
C GLN A 7 12.11 -22.05 -5.97
N SER A 8 12.76 -22.20 -7.12
CA SER A 8 13.35 -21.07 -7.86
C SER A 8 12.50 -20.52 -9.00
N GLY A 9 11.28 -21.03 -9.22
CA GLY A 9 10.40 -20.51 -10.28
C GLY A 9 11.11 -20.42 -11.63
N SER A 10 11.47 -21.56 -12.21
CA SER A 10 11.88 -21.75 -13.61
C SER A 10 13.15 -21.04 -14.11
N VAL A 11 14.33 -21.48 -13.66
CA VAL A 11 15.50 -21.45 -14.54
C VAL A 11 16.07 -22.86 -14.58
N ALA A 12 15.68 -23.63 -15.57
CA ALA A 12 16.35 -24.88 -15.86
C ALA A 12 17.83 -24.57 -16.15
N LEU A 13 18.72 -25.04 -15.31
CA LEU A 13 20.17 -25.03 -15.57
C LEU A 13 20.48 -26.27 -16.42
N PRO A 14 20.65 -26.18 -17.75
CA PRO A 14 20.76 -27.35 -18.62
C PRO A 14 21.92 -28.27 -18.26
N GLY A 15 22.99 -27.72 -17.64
CA GLY A 15 24.15 -28.47 -17.23
C GLY A 15 23.96 -29.38 -16.01
N VAL A 16 22.98 -29.04 -15.12
CA VAL A 16 22.74 -29.88 -13.93
C VAL A 16 21.95 -31.14 -14.28
N VAL A 17 21.20 -31.13 -15.39
CA VAL A 17 20.45 -32.30 -15.89
C VAL A 17 21.39 -33.41 -16.33
N ALA A 18 22.53 -33.10 -16.94
CA ALA A 18 23.50 -34.07 -17.39
C ALA A 18 24.20 -34.80 -16.22
N LEU A 19 24.36 -34.16 -15.08
CA LEU A 19 25.00 -34.73 -13.88
C LEU A 19 24.09 -35.67 -13.05
N THR A 20 22.75 -35.51 -13.20
CA THR A 20 21.79 -36.32 -12.43
C THR A 20 21.29 -37.57 -13.17
N GLY A 21 21.64 -37.73 -14.44
CA GLY A 21 21.19 -38.83 -15.30
C GLY A 21 22.05 -40.11 -15.25
N VAL A 22 23.06 -40.19 -14.38
CA VAL A 22 23.97 -41.33 -14.33
C VAL A 22 23.46 -42.42 -13.41
N LYS A 23 23.34 -43.62 -13.93
CA LYS A 23 22.89 -44.82 -13.23
C LYS A 23 23.80 -45.20 -12.04
N LYS A 24 23.22 -45.85 -11.05
CA LYS A 24 23.79 -46.42 -9.82
C LYS A 24 24.87 -47.49 -10.05
N ASP A 25 25.99 -47.15 -10.62
CA ASP A 25 27.11 -48.05 -10.73
C ASP A 25 28.34 -47.40 -10.10
N GLY A 26 28.58 -47.64 -8.80
CA GLY A 26 29.87 -47.48 -8.11
C GLY A 26 30.62 -46.13 -8.13
N ASN A 27 30.22 -45.17 -8.99
CA ASN A 27 30.85 -43.86 -9.15
C ASN A 27 30.04 -42.70 -8.55
N ASP A 28 28.98 -42.99 -7.81
CA ASP A 28 28.04 -41.98 -7.27
C ASP A 28 28.72 -41.00 -6.31
N THR A 29 29.76 -41.42 -5.60
CA THR A 29 30.48 -40.57 -4.64
C THR A 29 31.27 -39.44 -5.30
N GLN A 30 31.91 -39.68 -6.44
CA GLN A 30 32.67 -38.66 -7.16
C GLN A 30 31.76 -37.59 -7.77
N ILE A 31 30.62 -38.02 -8.29
CA ILE A 31 29.62 -37.10 -8.89
C ILE A 31 28.97 -36.23 -7.80
N GLY A 32 28.62 -36.82 -6.65
CA GLY A 32 28.09 -36.09 -5.51
C GLY A 32 29.03 -35.00 -5.01
N HIS A 33 30.32 -35.24 -4.94
CA HIS A 33 31.34 -34.27 -4.58
C HIS A 33 31.42 -33.11 -5.56
N ARG A 34 31.42 -33.40 -6.86
CA ARG A 34 31.45 -32.38 -7.92
C ARG A 34 30.22 -31.49 -7.85
N VAL A 35 29.03 -32.05 -7.64
CA VAL A 35 27.79 -31.28 -7.49
C VAL A 35 27.85 -30.37 -6.27
N ASN A 36 28.30 -30.86 -5.11
CA ASN A 36 28.45 -30.06 -3.90
C ASN A 36 29.45 -28.92 -4.08
N HIS A 37 30.60 -29.22 -4.68
CA HIS A 37 31.59 -28.18 -4.94
C HIS A 37 31.06 -27.09 -5.88
N LEU A 38 30.39 -27.46 -6.95
CA LEU A 38 29.77 -26.52 -7.89
C LEU A 38 28.64 -25.68 -7.21
N LEU A 39 27.85 -26.30 -6.35
CA LEU A 39 26.81 -25.57 -5.59
C LEU A 39 27.42 -24.60 -4.60
N LEU A 40 28.51 -24.94 -3.92
CA LEU A 40 29.25 -24.04 -3.03
C LEU A 40 29.86 -22.87 -3.80
N GLU A 41 30.56 -23.13 -4.92
CA GLU A 41 31.08 -22.04 -5.76
C GLU A 41 29.98 -21.11 -6.27
N LEU A 42 28.86 -21.66 -6.75
CA LEU A 42 27.70 -20.91 -7.17
C LEU A 42 27.11 -20.06 -6.01
N SER A 43 27.05 -20.62 -4.82
CA SER A 43 26.55 -19.91 -3.64
C SER A 43 27.42 -18.70 -3.29
N VAL A 44 28.73 -18.84 -3.36
CA VAL A 44 29.69 -17.76 -3.12
C VAL A 44 29.58 -16.70 -4.21
N LYS A 45 29.58 -17.10 -5.48
CA LYS A 45 29.51 -16.18 -6.63
C LYS A 45 28.18 -15.43 -6.71
N THR A 46 27.06 -16.10 -6.43
CA THR A 46 25.72 -15.51 -6.49
C THR A 46 25.25 -14.90 -5.18
N LYS A 47 25.99 -15.07 -4.08
CA LYS A 47 25.61 -14.71 -2.70
C LYS A 47 24.25 -15.31 -2.31
N ASN A 48 23.94 -16.50 -2.83
CA ASN A 48 22.68 -17.19 -2.57
C ASN A 48 22.88 -18.21 -1.43
N GLY A 49 22.42 -17.83 -0.23
CA GLY A 49 22.51 -18.66 0.96
C GLY A 49 21.83 -20.03 0.82
N TYR A 50 20.77 -20.10 0.04
CA TYR A 50 20.02 -21.33 -0.20
C TYR A 50 20.86 -22.42 -0.93
N LEU A 51 21.68 -22.02 -1.90
CA LEU A 51 22.60 -22.95 -2.57
C LEU A 51 23.67 -23.50 -1.60
N LYS A 52 24.10 -22.67 -0.64
CA LYS A 52 25.00 -23.09 0.42
C LYS A 52 24.34 -24.12 1.34
N ASP A 53 23.10 -23.82 1.77
CA ASP A 53 22.33 -24.73 2.64
C ASP A 53 22.09 -26.10 1.99
N ILE A 54 21.82 -26.13 0.67
CA ILE A 54 21.70 -27.39 -0.07
C ILE A 54 23.05 -28.14 -0.09
N ALA A 55 24.13 -27.43 -0.37
CA ALA A 55 25.46 -28.07 -0.42
C ALA A 55 25.91 -28.61 0.95
N GLU A 56 25.55 -27.94 2.04
CA GLU A 56 25.91 -28.33 3.41
C GLU A 56 24.98 -29.42 3.98
N ASN A 57 23.71 -29.41 3.63
CA ASN A 57 22.72 -30.35 4.22
C ASN A 57 22.44 -31.60 3.38
N TYR A 58 22.62 -31.53 2.08
CA TYR A 58 22.62 -32.74 1.25
C TYR A 58 24.01 -33.40 1.32
N ASN A 59 24.22 -34.14 2.38
CA ASN A 59 25.38 -34.98 2.53
C ASN A 59 25.27 -36.10 1.49
N PHE A 60 25.90 -35.89 0.33
CA PHE A 60 26.20 -36.97 -0.58
C PHE A 60 27.27 -37.77 0.10
N ASP A 61 26.87 -38.85 0.73
CA ASP A 61 27.64 -39.70 1.62
C ASP A 61 28.98 -40.12 0.96
N VAL A 62 30.05 -39.54 1.45
CA VAL A 62 31.39 -39.75 0.91
C VAL A 62 32.16 -40.55 1.90
N ALA A 63 32.23 -41.83 1.64
CA ALA A 63 33.19 -42.69 2.29
C ALA A 63 34.57 -42.42 1.66
N GLY A 64 35.36 -41.53 2.29
CA GLY A 64 36.75 -41.34 1.95
C GLY A 64 37.20 -39.90 1.82
N GLU A 65 38.26 -39.51 2.50
CA GLU A 65 38.94 -38.24 2.38
C GLU A 65 39.51 -38.06 0.97
N MET A 66 38.77 -37.43 0.06
CA MET A 66 39.37 -36.88 -1.16
C MET A 66 39.71 -35.41 -0.93
N LYS A 67 40.96 -35.05 -1.01
CA LYS A 67 41.41 -33.68 -1.10
C LYS A 67 40.89 -33.06 -2.40
N VAL A 68 40.37 -31.86 -2.35
CA VAL A 68 39.85 -31.10 -3.51
C VAL A 68 40.85 -30.98 -4.67
N ALA A 69 42.13 -31.18 -4.39
CA ALA A 69 43.23 -31.21 -5.37
C ALA A 69 43.26 -32.44 -6.28
N ASP A 70 42.55 -33.53 -5.92
CA ASP A 70 42.64 -34.82 -6.64
C ASP A 70 41.45 -35.03 -7.63
N VAL A 71 40.58 -34.03 -7.78
CA VAL A 71 39.51 -34.10 -8.79
C VAL A 71 40.15 -33.81 -10.15
N ILE A 72 40.35 -34.84 -10.95
CA ILE A 72 40.73 -34.69 -12.37
C ILE A 72 39.56 -33.98 -13.04
N GLU A 73 39.74 -32.68 -13.41
CA GLU A 73 38.79 -31.96 -14.23
C GLU A 73 38.78 -32.59 -15.62
N ASP A 74 37.76 -33.40 -15.91
CA ASP A 74 37.53 -33.85 -17.27
C ASP A 74 37.02 -32.70 -18.16
N GLU A 75 37.13 -32.87 -19.45
CA GLU A 75 36.78 -31.83 -20.42
C GLU A 75 35.32 -31.39 -20.32
N GLU A 76 34.39 -32.28 -19.98
CA GLU A 76 32.95 -31.97 -19.79
C GLU A 76 32.73 -31.09 -18.55
N THR A 77 33.44 -31.36 -17.48
CA THR A 77 33.40 -30.57 -16.23
C THR A 77 33.95 -29.17 -16.47
N ILE A 78 35.01 -29.00 -17.24
CA ILE A 78 35.58 -27.72 -17.60
C ILE A 78 34.57 -26.91 -18.48
N GLN A 79 33.97 -27.53 -19.48
CA GLN A 79 32.98 -26.92 -20.34
C GLN A 79 31.75 -26.49 -19.54
N LEU A 80 31.24 -27.31 -18.63
CA LEU A 80 30.13 -26.96 -17.75
C LEU A 80 30.44 -25.76 -16.85
N LYS A 81 31.65 -25.77 -16.26
CA LYS A 81 32.10 -24.62 -15.43
C LYS A 81 32.15 -23.32 -16.24
N GLN A 82 32.72 -23.35 -17.42
CA GLN A 82 32.77 -22.17 -18.32
C GLN A 82 31.38 -21.70 -18.69
N TYR A 83 30.45 -22.60 -18.99
CA TYR A 83 29.07 -22.25 -19.30
C TYR A 83 28.38 -21.60 -18.10
N LEU A 84 28.50 -22.16 -16.89
CA LEU A 84 27.91 -21.60 -15.67
C LEU A 84 28.49 -20.22 -15.32
N ASP A 85 29.81 -20.07 -15.43
CA ASP A 85 30.47 -18.77 -15.23
C ASP A 85 29.92 -17.69 -16.19
N GLN A 86 29.70 -18.07 -17.46
CA GLN A 86 29.10 -17.15 -18.43
C GLN A 86 27.65 -16.81 -18.11
N GLN A 87 26.84 -17.79 -17.64
CA GLN A 87 25.45 -17.52 -17.21
C GLN A 87 25.39 -16.62 -15.98
N ILE A 88 26.26 -16.84 -15.00
CA ILE A 88 26.38 -15.98 -13.81
C ILE A 88 26.73 -14.54 -14.23
N LEU A 89 27.75 -14.38 -15.08
CA LEU A 89 28.15 -13.05 -15.58
C LEU A 89 27.02 -12.31 -16.31
N ASN A 90 26.24 -13.04 -17.12
CA ASN A 90 25.09 -12.48 -17.82
C ASN A 90 23.97 -12.09 -16.84
N CYS A 91 23.73 -12.90 -15.82
CA CYS A 91 22.76 -12.62 -14.77
C CYS A 91 23.12 -11.35 -13.99
N ASP A 92 24.37 -11.21 -13.58
CA ASP A 92 24.88 -10.05 -12.85
C ASP A 92 24.75 -8.76 -13.68
N LYS A 93 25.13 -8.82 -14.97
CA LYS A 93 24.95 -7.68 -15.89
C LYS A 93 23.48 -7.25 -16.01
N THR A 94 22.57 -8.23 -16.11
CA THR A 94 21.13 -7.97 -16.19
C THR A 94 20.60 -7.35 -14.91
N GLN A 95 21.05 -7.83 -13.74
CA GLN A 95 20.66 -7.27 -12.45
C GLN A 95 21.17 -5.83 -12.28
N GLU A 96 22.42 -5.55 -12.64
CA GLU A 96 22.93 -4.18 -12.63
C GLU A 96 22.15 -3.23 -13.53
N GLN A 97 21.80 -3.65 -14.75
CA GLN A 97 20.99 -2.85 -15.65
C GLN A 97 19.64 -2.53 -15.05
N ARG A 98 18.93 -3.52 -14.52
CA ARG A 98 17.64 -3.36 -13.82
C ARG A 98 17.78 -2.41 -12.63
N LEU A 99 18.85 -2.53 -11.85
CA LEU A 99 19.09 -1.65 -10.71
C LEU A 99 19.33 -0.19 -11.15
N ARG A 100 20.07 0.04 -12.23
CA ARG A 100 20.27 1.38 -12.82
C ARG A 100 18.94 1.99 -13.30
N GLU A 101 18.09 1.20 -13.98
CA GLU A 101 16.77 1.64 -14.43
C GLU A 101 15.83 1.96 -13.27
N LEU A 102 15.83 1.15 -12.21
CA LEU A 102 15.08 1.41 -11.00
C LEU A 102 15.52 2.71 -10.31
N LYS A 103 16.82 2.97 -10.23
CA LYS A 103 17.36 4.24 -9.69
C LYS A 103 16.91 5.43 -10.52
N LYS A 104 16.94 5.34 -11.86
CA LYS A 104 16.45 6.39 -12.78
C LYS A 104 14.95 6.64 -12.60
N SER A 105 14.16 5.57 -12.55
CA SER A 105 12.70 5.64 -12.37
C SER A 105 12.33 6.27 -11.03
N ARG A 106 13.00 5.89 -9.93
CA ARG A 106 12.81 6.49 -8.60
C ARG A 106 13.12 8.00 -8.61
N LYS A 107 14.20 8.43 -9.29
CA LYS A 107 14.53 9.85 -9.42
C LYS A 107 13.43 10.60 -10.19
N LYS A 108 12.95 10.04 -11.32
CA LYS A 108 11.86 10.62 -12.11
C LYS A 108 10.57 10.75 -11.30
N ILE A 109 10.21 9.70 -10.53
CA ILE A 109 9.04 9.72 -9.65
C ILE A 109 9.15 10.83 -8.61
N ARG A 110 10.33 11.04 -7.99
CA ARG A 110 10.54 12.13 -7.02
C ARG A 110 10.32 13.50 -7.67
N THR A 111 10.87 13.72 -8.87
CA THR A 111 10.70 14.97 -9.62
C THR A 111 9.23 15.22 -9.96
N LEU A 112 8.54 14.20 -10.50
CA LEU A 112 7.13 14.32 -10.84
C LEU A 112 6.26 14.58 -9.60
N LYS A 113 6.55 13.93 -8.48
CA LYS A 113 5.83 14.20 -7.21
C LYS A 113 6.01 15.65 -6.74
N LYS A 114 7.21 16.23 -6.91
CA LYS A 114 7.48 17.63 -6.59
C LYS A 114 6.67 18.56 -7.50
N GLN A 115 6.71 18.34 -8.81
CA GLN A 115 5.92 19.12 -9.79
C GLN A 115 4.42 19.03 -9.52
N ILE A 116 3.88 17.83 -9.23
CA ILE A 116 2.47 17.66 -8.87
C ILE A 116 2.13 18.46 -7.60
N LYS A 117 3.02 18.47 -6.61
CA LYS A 117 2.81 19.24 -5.36
C LYS A 117 2.77 20.75 -5.65
N GLU A 118 3.68 21.25 -6.49
CA GLU A 118 3.73 22.66 -6.91
C GLU A 118 2.46 23.03 -7.67
N LEU A 119 2.06 22.25 -8.69
CA LEU A 119 0.82 22.50 -9.45
C LEU A 119 -0.44 22.50 -8.56
N LYS A 120 -0.51 21.61 -7.57
CA LYS A 120 -1.65 21.55 -6.64
C LYS A 120 -1.66 22.71 -5.64
N ALA A 121 -0.52 23.31 -5.36
CA ALA A 121 -0.47 24.50 -4.48
C ALA A 121 -1.19 25.69 -5.08
N ASP A 122 -1.24 25.79 -6.43
CA ASP A 122 -1.88 26.88 -7.15
C ASP A 122 -3.39 26.68 -7.36
N GLU A 123 -3.93 25.47 -7.08
CA GLU A 123 -5.38 25.24 -7.20
C GLU A 123 -6.14 25.95 -6.06
N PRO A 124 -7.22 26.72 -6.37
CA PRO A 124 -7.99 27.41 -5.35
C PRO A 124 -8.64 26.41 -4.37
N ARG A 125 -8.65 26.77 -3.07
CA ARG A 125 -9.38 26.03 -2.04
C ARG A 125 -10.86 26.31 -2.19
N VAL A 126 -11.68 25.25 -2.25
CA VAL A 126 -13.09 25.38 -2.66
C VAL A 126 -14.02 24.73 -1.65
N PHE A 127 -14.98 25.52 -1.20
CA PHE A 127 -16.24 25.04 -0.65
C PHE A 127 -17.41 25.67 -1.45
N ASP A 128 -18.24 24.82 -2.04
CA ASP A 128 -19.40 25.23 -2.80
C ASP A 128 -20.66 24.56 -2.20
N PRO A 129 -21.50 25.29 -1.48
CA PRO A 129 -22.73 24.74 -0.85
C PRO A 129 -23.74 24.21 -1.86
N MET A 130 -23.58 24.58 -3.15
CA MET A 130 -24.44 24.14 -4.25
C MET A 130 -23.90 22.87 -4.94
N ASN A 131 -22.64 22.48 -4.65
CA ASN A 131 -22.03 21.24 -5.20
C ASN A 131 -21.03 20.62 -4.24
N LEU A 132 -21.51 19.75 -3.37
CA LEU A 132 -20.70 19.05 -2.36
C LEU A 132 -19.79 17.96 -2.93
N LEU A 133 -19.86 17.69 -4.25
CA LEU A 133 -18.96 16.78 -4.95
C LEU A 133 -17.77 17.51 -5.59
N LYS A 134 -17.75 18.85 -5.55
CA LYS A 134 -16.61 19.65 -6.01
C LYS A 134 -15.46 19.49 -5.01
N LYS A 135 -14.27 19.12 -5.51
CA LYS A 135 -13.10 18.89 -4.65
C LYS A 135 -12.70 20.14 -3.89
N SER A 136 -12.31 19.97 -2.64
CA SER A 136 -11.84 21.06 -1.79
C SER A 136 -10.44 21.56 -2.16
N ASN A 137 -9.61 20.70 -2.75
CA ASN A 137 -8.19 20.90 -3.03
C ASN A 137 -7.33 21.12 -1.77
N LEU A 138 -7.81 20.70 -0.61
CA LEU A 138 -7.10 20.82 0.66
C LEU A 138 -6.05 19.71 0.82
N SER A 139 -4.94 20.08 1.45
CA SER A 139 -3.98 19.12 2.02
C SER A 139 -4.39 18.71 3.44
N VAL A 140 -3.77 17.66 3.99
CA VAL A 140 -3.98 17.26 5.39
C VAL A 140 -3.53 18.36 6.35
N GLU A 141 -2.45 19.04 6.04
CA GLU A 141 -1.88 20.13 6.85
C GLU A 141 -2.83 21.32 6.92
N GLU A 142 -3.45 21.69 5.78
CA GLU A 142 -4.46 22.76 5.73
C GLU A 142 -5.71 22.37 6.52
N ILE A 143 -6.20 21.14 6.39
CA ILE A 143 -7.32 20.65 7.20
C ILE A 143 -6.96 20.72 8.70
N ARG A 144 -5.76 20.32 9.08
CA ARG A 144 -5.27 20.42 10.48
C ARG A 144 -5.27 21.87 10.96
N LEU A 145 -4.77 22.80 10.12
CA LEU A 145 -4.78 24.23 10.43
C LEU A 145 -6.21 24.76 10.64
N MET A 146 -7.14 24.37 9.76
CA MET A 146 -8.57 24.76 9.86
C MET A 146 -9.21 24.29 11.17
N LEU A 147 -8.79 23.12 11.68
CA LEU A 147 -9.34 22.50 12.90
C LEU A 147 -8.49 22.77 14.16
N LYS A 148 -7.43 23.57 14.02
CA LYS A 148 -6.48 23.84 15.11
C LYS A 148 -7.18 24.30 16.39
N GLY A 149 -6.76 23.70 17.49
CA GLY A 149 -7.28 23.97 18.84
C GLY A 149 -8.65 23.33 19.14
N SER A 150 -9.18 22.50 18.23
CA SER A 150 -10.38 21.70 18.47
C SER A 150 -10.08 20.24 18.76
N ALA A 151 -11.03 19.50 19.30
CA ALA A 151 -10.91 18.05 19.52
C ALA A 151 -10.97 17.25 18.18
N LEU A 152 -11.12 17.93 17.03
CA LEU A 152 -11.12 17.35 15.70
C LEU A 152 -9.78 17.51 14.96
N GLU A 153 -8.81 18.22 15.53
CA GLU A 153 -7.53 18.53 14.88
C GLU A 153 -6.79 17.25 14.44
N GLU A 154 -6.75 16.24 15.29
CA GLU A 154 -6.09 14.98 15.00
C GLU A 154 -6.82 14.12 13.94
N GLU A 155 -8.09 14.43 13.65
CA GLU A 155 -8.88 13.75 12.63
C GLU A 155 -8.65 14.33 11.20
N ALA A 156 -7.74 15.28 11.03
CA ALA A 156 -7.43 15.87 9.72
C ALA A 156 -7.12 14.85 8.62
N PRO A 157 -6.35 13.77 8.85
CA PRO A 157 -6.15 12.73 7.85
C PRO A 157 -7.44 12.01 7.47
N ALA A 158 -8.36 11.80 8.40
CA ALA A 158 -9.63 11.13 8.17
C ALA A 158 -10.55 11.96 7.26
N PHE A 159 -10.65 13.28 7.49
CA PHE A 159 -11.40 14.19 6.61
C PHE A 159 -10.84 14.21 5.18
N TYR A 160 -9.52 14.27 5.04
CA TYR A 160 -8.86 14.16 3.74
C TYR A 160 -9.20 12.83 3.04
N LYS A 161 -9.17 11.73 3.79
CA LYS A 161 -9.48 10.38 3.30
C LYS A 161 -10.94 10.25 2.85
N CYS A 162 -11.87 10.94 3.52
CA CYS A 162 -13.28 11.01 3.10
C CYS A 162 -13.42 11.54 1.68
N GLU A 163 -12.79 12.67 1.36
CA GLU A 163 -12.82 13.23 0.01
C GLU A 163 -12.12 12.34 -0.99
N LYS A 164 -10.95 11.80 -0.67
CA LYS A 164 -10.20 10.93 -1.58
C LYS A 164 -10.94 9.64 -1.93
N LYS A 165 -11.62 9.05 -0.95
CA LYS A 165 -12.28 7.75 -1.12
C LYS A 165 -13.67 7.87 -1.73
N TYR A 166 -14.44 8.87 -1.30
CA TYR A 166 -15.86 8.99 -1.67
C TYR A 166 -16.17 10.20 -2.55
N GLY A 167 -15.23 11.11 -2.75
CA GLY A 167 -15.40 12.30 -3.56
C GLY A 167 -16.39 13.30 -2.95
N VAL A 168 -16.63 13.25 -1.65
CA VAL A 168 -17.41 14.24 -0.90
C VAL A 168 -16.46 15.30 -0.38
N ASN A 169 -16.71 16.57 -0.67
CA ASN A 169 -15.87 17.69 -0.26
C ASN A 169 -15.53 17.62 1.24
N ALA A 170 -14.24 17.67 1.59
CA ALA A 170 -13.78 17.51 2.97
C ALA A 170 -14.35 18.62 3.89
N VAL A 171 -14.54 19.84 3.37
CA VAL A 171 -15.06 20.97 4.15
C VAL A 171 -16.48 20.72 4.64
N VAL A 172 -17.33 20.09 3.81
CA VAL A 172 -18.71 19.77 4.25
C VAL A 172 -18.71 18.66 5.29
N VAL A 173 -17.85 17.64 5.18
CA VAL A 173 -17.74 16.57 6.19
C VAL A 173 -17.27 17.17 7.53
N MET A 174 -16.27 18.09 7.49
CA MET A 174 -15.85 18.87 8.67
C MET A 174 -17.00 19.69 9.25
N GLY A 175 -17.71 20.45 8.42
CA GLY A 175 -18.84 21.29 8.85
C GLY A 175 -19.93 20.49 9.56
N ILE A 176 -20.27 19.31 9.04
CA ILE A 176 -21.20 18.38 9.68
C ILE A 176 -20.66 17.91 11.03
N ALA A 177 -19.42 17.40 11.05
CA ALA A 177 -18.82 16.90 12.28
C ALA A 177 -18.72 17.98 13.36
N ILE A 178 -18.34 19.21 12.99
CA ILE A 178 -18.30 20.36 13.91
C ILE A 178 -19.68 20.66 14.49
N HIS A 179 -20.70 20.69 13.64
CA HIS A 179 -22.07 21.00 14.08
C HIS A 179 -22.63 19.91 15.01
N GLU A 180 -22.54 18.64 14.58
CA GLU A 180 -23.13 17.50 15.30
C GLU A 180 -22.41 17.14 16.60
N SER A 181 -21.10 17.39 16.66
CA SER A 181 -20.29 16.99 17.81
C SER A 181 -19.81 18.13 18.70
N ALA A 182 -20.27 19.37 18.46
CA ALA A 182 -19.74 20.55 19.15
C ALA A 182 -18.19 20.60 19.10
N TRP A 183 -17.62 20.61 17.88
CA TRP A 183 -16.17 20.56 17.65
C TRP A 183 -15.48 19.32 18.21
N GLY A 184 -16.17 18.18 18.26
CA GLY A 184 -15.65 16.92 18.77
C GLY A 184 -15.69 16.76 20.28
N THR A 185 -16.36 17.69 21.00
CA THR A 185 -16.39 17.69 22.48
C THR A 185 -17.63 17.02 23.07
N SER A 186 -18.65 16.70 22.27
CA SER A 186 -19.86 16.05 22.75
C SER A 186 -19.56 14.68 23.37
N ARG A 187 -20.44 14.22 24.27
CA ARG A 187 -20.32 12.88 24.88
C ARG A 187 -20.18 11.78 23.80
N ARG A 188 -21.07 11.80 22.80
CA ARG A 188 -21.05 10.81 21.71
C ARG A 188 -19.76 10.84 20.91
N ALA A 189 -19.17 12.00 20.68
CA ALA A 189 -17.88 12.14 20.01
C ALA A 189 -16.74 11.53 20.80
N ARG A 190 -16.77 11.66 22.13
CA ARG A 190 -15.69 11.17 23.02
C ARG A 190 -15.82 9.70 23.35
N GLU A 191 -17.03 9.24 23.69
CA GLU A 191 -17.28 7.89 24.23
C GLU A 191 -17.68 6.91 23.12
N ASP A 192 -18.44 7.36 22.14
CA ASP A 192 -19.06 6.51 21.12
C ASP A 192 -18.38 6.67 19.74
N HIS A 193 -17.33 7.49 19.62
CA HIS A 193 -16.66 7.87 18.36
C HIS A 193 -17.62 8.39 17.27
N ASN A 194 -18.81 8.84 17.65
CA ASN A 194 -19.84 9.31 16.72
C ASN A 194 -19.80 10.85 16.61
N LEU A 195 -19.09 11.32 15.59
CA LEU A 195 -18.87 12.74 15.30
C LEU A 195 -20.01 13.38 14.49
N THR A 196 -20.84 12.60 13.85
CA THR A 196 -21.77 13.08 12.80
C THR A 196 -23.22 12.76 13.09
N GLY A 197 -23.54 12.26 14.30
CA GLY A 197 -24.90 11.84 14.63
C GLY A 197 -25.37 10.60 13.83
N TYR A 198 -24.44 9.80 13.32
CA TYR A 198 -24.76 8.68 12.44
C TYR A 198 -25.70 7.67 13.12
N GLY A 199 -26.89 7.45 12.50
CA GLY A 199 -27.91 6.55 13.03
C GLY A 199 -28.57 6.99 14.34
N VAL A 200 -28.40 8.24 14.74
CA VAL A 200 -29.07 8.82 15.92
C VAL A 200 -30.46 9.29 15.51
N THR A 201 -31.50 8.65 16.05
CA THR A 201 -32.92 8.94 15.73
C THR A 201 -33.63 9.73 16.82
N SER A 202 -33.02 9.82 18.02
CA SER A 202 -33.50 10.62 19.16
C SER A 202 -32.37 10.89 20.14
N ASP A 203 -32.59 11.79 21.10
CA ASP A 203 -31.58 12.10 22.15
C ASP A 203 -31.20 10.88 22.98
N SER A 204 -32.11 9.96 23.21
CA SER A 204 -31.89 8.70 23.93
C SER A 204 -31.38 7.55 23.06
N ALA A 205 -31.38 7.68 21.74
CA ALA A 205 -30.92 6.64 20.83
C ALA A 205 -29.40 6.43 20.97
N LYS A 206 -28.96 5.18 20.96
CA LYS A 206 -27.53 4.84 20.97
C LYS A 206 -26.80 5.34 19.71
N GLY A 207 -27.53 5.44 18.59
CA GLY A 207 -26.92 5.66 17.29
C GLY A 207 -26.15 4.43 16.78
N ILE A 208 -25.52 4.56 15.63
CA ILE A 208 -24.62 3.56 15.09
C ILE A 208 -23.20 4.04 15.37
N ASN A 209 -22.56 3.41 16.36
CA ASN A 209 -21.20 3.76 16.80
C ASN A 209 -20.19 3.03 15.95
N ALA A 210 -19.10 3.71 15.62
CA ALA A 210 -17.97 3.14 14.90
C ALA A 210 -16.84 2.79 15.88
N PRO A 211 -15.95 1.83 15.55
CA PRO A 211 -14.79 1.51 16.35
C PRO A 211 -13.83 2.69 16.56
N THR A 212 -13.77 3.59 15.55
CA THR A 212 -12.93 4.79 15.59
C THR A 212 -13.67 6.00 15.01
N LYS A 213 -13.20 7.20 15.34
CA LYS A 213 -13.69 8.45 14.74
C LYS A 213 -13.47 8.47 13.22
N GLU A 214 -12.32 7.98 12.74
CA GLU A 214 -12.06 7.84 11.30
C GLU A 214 -13.14 7.01 10.60
N GLU A 215 -13.49 5.85 11.15
CA GLU A 215 -14.52 4.99 10.57
C GLU A 215 -15.88 5.66 10.57
N ASN A 216 -16.27 6.39 11.62
CA ASN A 216 -17.50 7.16 11.64
C ASN A 216 -17.53 8.21 10.51
N LEU A 217 -16.46 8.96 10.33
CA LEU A 217 -16.34 9.95 9.25
C LEU A 217 -16.41 9.28 7.86
N LEU A 218 -15.76 8.17 7.66
CA LEU A 218 -15.79 7.41 6.40
C LEU A 218 -17.19 6.83 6.12
N MET A 219 -17.88 6.31 7.13
CA MET A 219 -19.26 5.83 7.02
C MET A 219 -20.19 6.98 6.62
N THR A 220 -20.03 8.15 7.23
CA THR A 220 -20.82 9.35 6.90
C THR A 220 -20.56 9.81 5.47
N ALA A 221 -19.29 9.92 5.07
CA ALA A 221 -18.94 10.31 3.71
C ALA A 221 -19.48 9.31 2.66
N LYS A 222 -19.43 8.01 2.97
CA LYS A 222 -20.04 6.96 2.14
C LYS A 222 -21.55 7.14 2.02
N LEU A 223 -22.22 7.31 3.14
CA LEU A 223 -23.68 7.53 3.18
C LEU A 223 -24.08 8.77 2.37
N LEU A 224 -23.38 9.89 2.59
CA LEU A 224 -23.61 11.12 1.83
C LEU A 224 -23.45 10.87 0.33
N LYS A 225 -22.37 10.23 -0.09
CA LYS A 225 -22.13 9.93 -1.50
C LYS A 225 -23.21 9.08 -2.10
N GLU A 226 -23.52 7.93 -1.48
CA GLU A 226 -24.37 6.89 -2.09
C GLU A 226 -25.86 7.22 -1.98
N LYS A 227 -26.29 7.90 -0.91
CA LYS A 227 -27.71 8.10 -0.65
C LYS A 227 -28.20 9.53 -0.90
N TYR A 228 -27.35 10.56 -0.72
CA TYR A 228 -27.78 11.95 -0.75
C TYR A 228 -27.30 12.71 -1.98
N LEU A 229 -26.08 12.45 -2.49
CA LEU A 229 -25.43 13.34 -3.44
C LEU A 229 -25.41 12.84 -4.89
N VAL A 230 -25.76 11.59 -5.15
CA VAL A 230 -25.83 11.03 -6.51
C VAL A 230 -27.28 10.77 -6.92
N LYS A 231 -27.59 11.03 -8.19
CA LYS A 231 -28.91 10.70 -8.75
C LYS A 231 -29.22 9.22 -8.55
N GLY A 232 -30.44 8.92 -8.10
CA GLY A 232 -30.85 7.56 -7.76
C GLY A 232 -30.57 7.16 -6.32
N GLY A 233 -29.86 7.94 -5.53
CA GLY A 233 -29.75 7.77 -4.08
C GLY A 233 -31.11 7.95 -3.40
N ALA A 234 -31.39 7.12 -2.38
CA ALA A 234 -32.71 7.08 -1.70
C ALA A 234 -33.13 8.43 -1.08
N TYR A 235 -32.16 9.30 -0.78
CA TYR A 235 -32.38 10.61 -0.14
C TYR A 235 -31.87 11.76 -1.02
N TYR A 236 -31.80 11.54 -2.34
CA TYR A 236 -31.28 12.53 -3.26
C TYR A 236 -32.27 13.69 -3.51
N HIS A 237 -31.89 14.90 -3.10
CA HIS A 237 -32.57 16.16 -3.38
C HIS A 237 -31.62 17.23 -3.97
N GLY A 238 -30.64 16.78 -4.77
CA GLY A 238 -29.55 17.59 -5.32
C GLY A 238 -28.26 17.51 -4.52
N PRO A 239 -27.10 17.76 -5.16
CA PRO A 239 -25.80 17.65 -4.53
C PRO A 239 -25.45 18.88 -3.66
N THR A 240 -26.40 19.43 -2.94
CA THR A 240 -26.29 20.68 -2.19
C THR A 240 -26.47 20.45 -0.69
N VAL A 241 -25.98 21.39 0.15
CA VAL A 241 -26.25 21.34 1.60
C VAL A 241 -27.75 21.35 1.90
N LYS A 242 -28.53 22.15 1.17
CA LYS A 242 -29.99 22.19 1.30
C LYS A 242 -30.64 20.87 0.87
N GLY A 243 -30.14 20.23 -0.19
CA GLY A 243 -30.61 18.92 -0.63
C GLY A 243 -30.37 17.84 0.41
N VAL A 244 -29.20 17.82 1.04
CA VAL A 244 -28.89 16.92 2.15
C VAL A 244 -29.84 17.14 3.33
N ASN A 245 -30.13 18.40 3.69
CA ASN A 245 -30.99 18.73 4.82
C ASN A 245 -32.41 18.13 4.70
N GLN A 246 -32.92 17.88 3.49
CA GLN A 246 -34.28 17.36 3.30
C GLN A 246 -34.54 16.04 4.03
N CYS A 247 -33.49 15.22 4.21
CA CYS A 247 -33.59 13.90 4.83
C CYS A 247 -32.59 13.68 5.95
N TYR A 248 -31.61 14.57 6.16
CA TYR A 248 -30.57 14.38 7.16
C TYR A 248 -31.01 14.79 8.57
N CYS A 249 -31.77 15.85 8.68
CA CYS A 249 -32.22 16.42 9.95
C CYS A 249 -33.62 16.97 9.84
N VAL A 250 -34.36 16.91 10.94
CA VAL A 250 -35.69 17.55 11.03
C VAL A 250 -35.53 19.09 11.08
N GLY A 251 -36.27 19.81 10.23
CA GLY A 251 -36.24 21.26 10.17
C GLY A 251 -35.32 21.82 9.08
N ASN A 252 -35.41 23.13 8.84
CA ASN A 252 -34.77 23.80 7.71
C ASN A 252 -33.48 24.56 8.07
N THR A 253 -33.14 24.65 9.35
CA THR A 253 -32.05 25.50 9.85
C THR A 253 -30.68 24.81 9.77
N TRP A 254 -30.65 23.47 9.77
CA TRP A 254 -29.43 22.67 9.76
C TRP A 254 -28.49 23.03 8.59
N ALA A 255 -29.07 23.19 7.38
CA ALA A 255 -28.26 23.55 6.21
C ALA A 255 -27.54 24.89 6.41
N GLY A 256 -28.19 25.86 7.05
CA GLY A 256 -27.58 27.15 7.40
C GLY A 256 -26.44 26.99 8.40
N TYR A 257 -26.66 26.22 9.47
CA TYR A 257 -25.63 25.99 10.48
C TYR A 257 -24.42 25.30 9.89
N VAL A 258 -24.59 24.19 9.15
CA VAL A 258 -23.48 23.49 8.51
C VAL A 258 -22.74 24.38 7.53
N THR A 259 -23.45 25.11 6.68
CA THR A 259 -22.85 26.07 5.72
C THR A 259 -22.01 27.13 6.45
N ASN A 260 -22.52 27.70 7.54
CA ASN A 260 -21.78 28.68 8.35
C ASN A 260 -20.52 28.08 8.97
N ARG A 261 -20.57 26.83 9.48
CA ARG A 261 -19.37 26.12 9.97
C ARG A 261 -18.34 25.90 8.87
N CYS A 262 -18.79 25.55 7.67
CA CYS A 262 -17.89 25.41 6.52
C CYS A 262 -17.17 26.72 6.19
N TYR A 263 -17.89 27.83 6.14
CA TYR A 263 -17.30 29.16 5.89
C TYR A 263 -16.40 29.62 7.05
N GLU A 264 -16.79 29.33 8.29
CA GLU A 264 -15.97 29.62 9.48
C GLU A 264 -14.58 28.99 9.39
N ILE A 265 -14.52 27.70 9.09
CA ILE A 265 -13.25 27.00 9.00
C ILE A 265 -12.46 27.40 7.74
N MET A 266 -13.11 27.70 6.63
CA MET A 266 -12.43 28.20 5.41
C MET A 266 -11.72 29.54 5.64
N LYS A 267 -12.20 30.37 6.56
CA LYS A 267 -11.57 31.66 6.91
C LYS A 267 -10.28 31.50 7.74
N ARG A 268 -9.97 30.30 8.21
CA ARG A 268 -8.76 30.00 9.01
C ARG A 268 -7.54 29.67 8.14
N LEU A 269 -7.73 29.55 6.81
CA LEU A 269 -6.67 29.44 5.82
C LEU A 269 -6.16 30.81 5.41
#